data_a57a1ee3ce1847a5c21d762fac1d1ebb
#
_entry.id   a57a1ee3ce1847a5c21d762fac1d1ebb
#
_cell.length_a   1.000
_cell.length_b   1.000
_cell.length_c   1.000
_cell.angle_alpha   90.00
_cell.angle_beta   90.00
_cell.angle_gamma   90.00
#
_symmetry.space_group_name_H-M   'P 1'
#
loop_
_entity.id
_entity.type
_entity.pdbx_description
1 polymer ?
#
loop_
_entity_poly.entity_id
_entity_poly.type
_entity_poly.pdbx_seq_one_letter_code
_entity_poly.pdbx_strand_id
1 'polypeptide(L)'
;MRGCPPLRQPLYFFSMADQTQKMISLLGRMRKQMNGAVADAMYYYGQNYGLNYGVSLPTIREIASTEGKDHSLAQYLYKQQVRELRLAALHIADPAQLSCAEASTWAEGIINSEVAEEMAFAVLSLSPHLAAIFHTWSSSDNEMLAYAALMAVARRQQTIDVEIITSIKDIVRRHSSSRIIAQGAVALLSAAAQNTELTTAIKESLTALGEGSAADYIREEMEWRLEALQ
;
A
#
# COMPACT_ATOMS: atom_id res chain seq x y z
N MET A 1 -24.12 -55.22 -2.78
CA MET A 1 -23.04 -54.36 -2.24
C MET A 1 -22.66 -53.34 -3.29
N ARG A 2 -23.09 -52.08 -3.14
CA ARG A 2 -22.74 -51.02 -4.08
C ARG A 2 -21.56 -50.27 -3.49
N GLY A 3 -20.38 -50.38 -4.14
CA GLY A 3 -19.15 -49.72 -3.72
C GLY A 3 -19.29 -48.22 -3.75
N CYS A 4 -18.81 -47.57 -2.69
CA CYS A 4 -18.73 -46.13 -2.55
C CYS A 4 -17.78 -45.54 -3.63
N PRO A 5 -18.16 -44.49 -4.37
CA PRO A 5 -17.22 -43.89 -5.32
C PRO A 5 -16.06 -43.23 -4.58
N PRO A 6 -14.83 -43.24 -5.15
CA PRO A 6 -13.68 -42.62 -4.53
C PRO A 6 -13.93 -41.11 -4.34
N LEU A 7 -13.64 -40.63 -3.14
CA LEU A 7 -13.65 -39.20 -2.82
C LEU A 7 -12.77 -38.47 -3.81
N ARG A 8 -13.36 -37.58 -4.61
CA ARG A 8 -12.61 -36.60 -5.43
C ARG A 8 -11.73 -35.81 -4.48
N GLN A 9 -10.41 -36.00 -4.55
CA GLN A 9 -9.48 -35.09 -3.90
C GLN A 9 -9.73 -33.69 -4.42
N PRO A 10 -9.89 -32.68 -3.53
CA PRO A 10 -10.29 -31.36 -3.97
C PRO A 10 -9.19 -30.71 -4.80
N LEU A 11 -9.57 -30.01 -5.86
CA LEU A 11 -8.77 -29.16 -6.73
C LEU A 11 -7.84 -28.18 -5.95
N TYR A 12 -8.11 -27.97 -4.68
CA TYR A 12 -7.32 -27.17 -3.74
C TYR A 12 -5.87 -27.65 -3.54
N PHE A 13 -5.62 -28.96 -3.52
CA PHE A 13 -4.26 -29.51 -3.34
C PHE A 13 -3.35 -29.27 -4.56
N PHE A 14 -3.91 -29.32 -5.76
CA PHE A 14 -3.15 -29.05 -6.98
C PHE A 14 -2.78 -27.57 -7.10
N SER A 15 -3.66 -26.66 -6.70
CA SER A 15 -3.42 -25.22 -6.69
C SER A 15 -2.30 -24.81 -5.72
N MET A 16 -2.29 -25.36 -4.50
CA MET A 16 -1.24 -25.04 -3.51
C MET A 16 0.14 -25.56 -3.90
N ALA A 17 0.24 -26.73 -4.54
CA ALA A 17 1.51 -27.25 -5.01
C ALA A 17 2.10 -26.36 -6.13
N ASP A 18 1.26 -25.89 -7.04
CA ASP A 18 1.66 -24.98 -8.11
C ASP A 18 2.11 -23.61 -7.56
N GLN A 19 1.37 -23.02 -6.62
CA GLN A 19 1.74 -21.77 -5.95
C GLN A 19 3.09 -21.89 -5.21
N THR A 20 3.31 -23.00 -4.53
CA THR A 20 4.58 -23.26 -3.85
C THR A 20 5.74 -23.36 -4.86
N GLN A 21 5.54 -24.05 -5.99
CA GLN A 21 6.56 -24.15 -7.03
C GLN A 21 6.89 -22.79 -7.66
N LYS A 22 5.88 -21.96 -7.94
CA LYS A 22 6.07 -20.58 -8.42
C LYS A 22 6.81 -19.73 -7.39
N MET A 23 6.44 -19.82 -6.11
CA MET A 23 7.13 -19.15 -5.01
C MET A 23 8.61 -19.54 -4.94
N ILE A 24 8.94 -20.83 -5.01
CA ILE A 24 10.33 -21.30 -4.99
C ILE A 24 11.11 -20.75 -6.19
N SER A 25 10.51 -20.73 -7.37
CA SER A 25 11.11 -20.16 -8.57
C SER A 25 11.39 -18.67 -8.43
N LEU A 26 10.39 -17.88 -7.98
CA LEU A 26 10.52 -16.46 -7.70
C LEU A 26 11.65 -16.19 -6.70
N LEU A 27 11.63 -16.92 -5.59
CA LEU A 27 12.63 -16.77 -4.54
C LEU A 27 14.03 -17.12 -5.03
N GLY A 28 14.16 -18.14 -5.85
CA GLY A 28 15.43 -18.53 -6.48
C GLY A 28 16.01 -17.44 -7.38
N ARG A 29 15.16 -16.72 -8.12
CA ARG A 29 15.58 -15.57 -8.96
C ARG A 29 15.99 -14.38 -8.10
N MET A 30 15.23 -14.07 -7.04
CA MET A 30 15.51 -12.97 -6.12
C MET A 30 16.81 -13.20 -5.34
N ARG A 31 17.06 -14.42 -4.87
CA ARG A 31 18.30 -14.79 -4.16
C ARG A 31 19.56 -14.58 -5.00
N LYS A 32 19.49 -14.68 -6.33
CA LYS A 32 20.63 -14.36 -7.21
C LYS A 32 20.98 -12.88 -7.23
N GLN A 33 20.06 -12.01 -6.79
CA GLN A 33 20.20 -10.56 -6.75
C GLN A 33 20.34 -10.04 -5.30
N MET A 34 20.64 -10.94 -4.34
CA MET A 34 20.73 -10.58 -2.93
C MET A 34 21.87 -9.60 -2.66
N ASN A 35 21.60 -8.67 -1.73
CA ASN A 35 22.57 -7.70 -1.25
C ASN A 35 22.48 -7.60 0.28
N GLY A 36 23.38 -8.32 0.97
CA GLY A 36 23.38 -8.39 2.44
C GLY A 36 23.60 -7.02 3.08
N ALA A 37 24.45 -6.17 2.52
CA ALA A 37 24.69 -4.83 3.05
C ALA A 37 23.44 -3.95 3.02
N VAL A 38 22.60 -4.08 1.99
CA VAL A 38 21.31 -3.39 1.90
C VAL A 38 20.33 -3.97 2.93
N ALA A 39 20.26 -5.29 3.08
CA ALA A 39 19.40 -5.93 4.09
C ALA A 39 19.76 -5.50 5.51
N ASP A 40 21.07 -5.45 5.84
CA ASP A 40 21.58 -5.01 7.13
C ASP A 40 21.27 -3.52 7.37
N ALA A 41 21.45 -2.66 6.35
CA ALA A 41 21.09 -1.25 6.44
C ALA A 41 19.58 -1.05 6.69
N MET A 42 18.72 -1.78 5.98
CA MET A 42 17.28 -1.73 6.19
C MET A 42 16.89 -2.12 7.61
N TYR A 43 17.50 -3.18 8.15
CA TYR A 43 17.29 -3.59 9.53
C TYR A 43 17.73 -2.50 10.52
N TYR A 44 18.91 -1.92 10.30
CA TYR A 44 19.46 -0.83 11.13
C TYR A 44 18.52 0.39 11.17
N TYR A 45 17.87 0.73 10.05
CA TYR A 45 16.90 1.82 9.95
C TYR A 45 15.46 1.42 10.34
N GLY A 46 15.28 0.29 10.99
CA GLY A 46 13.98 -0.12 11.55
C GLY A 46 13.03 -0.78 10.55
N GLN A 47 13.49 -1.11 9.35
CA GLN A 47 12.70 -1.84 8.37
C GLN A 47 12.74 -3.35 8.69
N ASN A 48 11.97 -3.74 9.71
CA ASN A 48 11.98 -5.12 10.18
C ASN A 48 11.05 -6.00 9.34
N TYR A 49 11.67 -6.89 8.57
CA TYR A 49 11.02 -8.01 7.90
C TYR A 49 11.45 -9.34 8.57
N GLY A 50 10.68 -10.41 8.40
CA GLY A 50 11.09 -11.73 8.88
C GLY A 50 12.38 -12.18 8.18
N LEU A 51 12.35 -12.21 6.86
CA LEU A 51 13.52 -12.47 6.00
C LEU A 51 13.62 -11.40 4.92
N ASN A 52 14.83 -10.90 4.69
CA ASN A 52 15.13 -9.86 3.71
C ASN A 52 16.43 -10.19 3.00
N TYR A 53 16.40 -10.27 1.68
CA TYR A 53 17.58 -10.50 0.85
C TYR A 53 18.23 -9.20 0.35
N GLY A 54 17.66 -8.04 0.62
CA GLY A 54 18.16 -6.74 0.20
C GLY A 54 18.09 -6.52 -1.31
N VAL A 55 17.17 -7.19 -2.01
CA VAL A 55 16.97 -7.00 -3.44
C VAL A 55 16.35 -5.62 -3.69
N SER A 56 16.84 -4.91 -4.71
CA SER A 56 16.30 -3.60 -5.05
C SER A 56 14.83 -3.68 -5.49
N LEU A 57 14.03 -2.67 -5.14
CA LEU A 57 12.62 -2.64 -5.51
C LEU A 57 12.38 -2.71 -7.04
N PRO A 58 13.16 -2.02 -7.89
CA PRO A 58 13.05 -2.18 -9.34
C PRO A 58 13.27 -3.63 -9.80
N THR A 59 14.26 -4.32 -9.23
CA THR A 59 14.54 -5.73 -9.55
C THR A 59 13.40 -6.65 -9.10
N ILE A 60 12.80 -6.39 -7.92
CA ILE A 60 11.63 -7.15 -7.45
C ILE A 60 10.46 -6.97 -8.43
N ARG A 61 10.19 -5.75 -8.87
CA ARG A 61 9.13 -5.43 -9.84
C ARG A 61 9.35 -6.13 -11.18
N GLU A 62 10.58 -6.11 -11.68
CA GLU A 62 10.96 -6.79 -12.92
C GLU A 62 10.72 -8.30 -12.82
N ILE A 63 11.21 -8.93 -11.76
CA ILE A 63 11.02 -10.37 -11.52
C ILE A 63 9.53 -10.70 -11.38
N ALA A 64 8.77 -9.91 -10.61
CA ALA A 64 7.34 -10.12 -10.42
C ALA A 64 6.53 -9.99 -11.72
N SER A 65 6.91 -9.06 -12.59
CA SER A 65 6.21 -8.83 -13.87
C SER A 65 6.20 -10.04 -14.80
N THR A 66 7.15 -10.96 -14.66
CA THR A 66 7.22 -12.18 -15.48
C THR A 66 6.13 -13.19 -15.15
N GLU A 67 5.50 -13.10 -13.97
CA GLU A 67 4.38 -14.01 -13.58
C GLU A 67 3.03 -13.54 -14.15
N GLY A 68 2.94 -12.27 -14.61
CA GLY A 68 1.69 -11.65 -14.98
C GLY A 68 0.77 -11.41 -13.77
N LYS A 69 -0.52 -11.17 -14.04
CA LYS A 69 -1.53 -10.98 -12.99
C LYS A 69 -2.11 -12.34 -12.55
N ASP A 70 -1.86 -12.70 -11.31
CA ASP A 70 -2.37 -13.91 -10.65
C ASP A 70 -2.72 -13.58 -9.19
N HIS A 71 -3.98 -13.19 -8.96
CA HIS A 71 -4.43 -12.72 -7.65
C HIS A 71 -4.32 -13.79 -6.57
N SER A 72 -4.57 -15.05 -6.91
CA SER A 72 -4.44 -16.18 -5.98
C SER A 72 -2.99 -16.42 -5.56
N LEU A 73 -2.05 -16.38 -6.51
CA LEU A 73 -0.62 -16.44 -6.21
C LEU A 73 -0.19 -15.25 -5.35
N ALA A 74 -0.67 -14.05 -5.66
CA ALA A 74 -0.38 -12.85 -4.89
C ALA A 74 -0.81 -12.98 -3.43
N GLN A 75 -2.02 -13.45 -3.15
CA GLN A 75 -2.50 -13.71 -1.80
C GLN A 75 -1.62 -14.74 -1.05
N TYR A 76 -1.16 -15.77 -1.74
CA TYR A 76 -0.28 -16.78 -1.17
C TYR A 76 1.09 -16.20 -0.82
N LEU A 77 1.69 -15.42 -1.74
CA LEU A 77 3.01 -14.80 -1.55
C LEU A 77 2.98 -13.71 -0.48
N TYR A 78 1.91 -12.92 -0.41
CA TYR A 78 1.79 -11.79 0.53
C TYR A 78 1.82 -12.22 2.00
N LYS A 79 1.35 -13.42 2.29
CA LYS A 79 1.37 -14.01 3.63
C LYS A 79 2.75 -14.51 4.06
N GLN A 80 3.71 -14.60 3.13
CA GLN A 80 5.05 -15.06 3.46
C GLN A 80 5.80 -13.97 4.24
N GLN A 81 6.63 -14.41 5.21
CA GLN A 81 7.44 -13.49 6.01
C GLN A 81 8.79 -13.23 5.32
N VAL A 82 8.76 -12.97 4.04
CA VAL A 82 9.90 -12.64 3.19
C VAL A 82 9.59 -11.34 2.46
N ARG A 83 10.41 -10.31 2.65
CA ARG A 83 10.22 -8.97 2.09
C ARG A 83 9.95 -9.03 0.58
N GLU A 84 10.84 -9.69 -0.15
CA GLU A 84 10.79 -9.74 -1.60
C GLU A 84 9.52 -10.43 -2.13
N LEU A 85 9.07 -11.49 -1.45
CA LEU A 85 7.83 -12.17 -1.84
C LEU A 85 6.60 -11.31 -1.55
N ARG A 86 6.59 -10.60 -0.41
CA ARG A 86 5.50 -9.71 -0.05
C ARG A 86 5.37 -8.53 -1.02
N LEU A 87 6.50 -7.92 -1.40
CA LEU A 87 6.52 -6.83 -2.38
C LEU A 87 6.16 -7.34 -3.79
N ALA A 88 6.70 -8.49 -4.21
CA ALA A 88 6.34 -9.12 -5.49
C ALA A 88 4.85 -9.42 -5.58
N ALA A 89 4.24 -9.87 -4.48
CA ALA A 89 2.80 -10.15 -4.42
C ALA A 89 1.96 -8.93 -4.83
N LEU A 90 2.35 -7.72 -4.42
CA LEU A 90 1.64 -6.48 -4.76
C LEU A 90 1.68 -6.20 -6.28
N HIS A 91 2.75 -6.60 -6.97
CA HIS A 91 2.87 -6.43 -8.41
C HIS A 91 2.21 -7.55 -9.21
N ILE A 92 2.06 -8.75 -8.63
CA ILE A 92 1.35 -9.90 -9.22
C ILE A 92 -0.16 -9.80 -8.99
N ALA A 93 -0.59 -9.15 -7.90
CA ALA A 93 -2.00 -8.95 -7.59
C ALA A 93 -2.76 -8.30 -8.74
N ASP A 94 -4.00 -8.76 -8.95
CA ASP A 94 -4.96 -8.08 -9.82
C ASP A 94 -5.79 -7.09 -8.99
N PRO A 95 -5.60 -5.77 -9.15
CA PRO A 95 -6.34 -4.76 -8.39
C PRO A 95 -7.86 -4.81 -8.59
N ALA A 96 -8.32 -5.33 -9.73
CA ALA A 96 -9.75 -5.46 -10.00
C ALA A 96 -10.43 -6.54 -9.14
N GLN A 97 -9.66 -7.51 -8.65
CA GLN A 97 -10.15 -8.58 -7.79
C GLN A 97 -10.07 -8.24 -6.29
N LEU A 98 -9.37 -7.15 -5.91
CA LEU A 98 -9.32 -6.74 -4.50
C LEU A 98 -10.69 -6.26 -4.03
N SER A 99 -11.39 -7.07 -3.27
CA SER A 99 -12.66 -6.71 -2.62
C SER A 99 -12.44 -5.95 -1.31
N CYS A 100 -13.46 -5.22 -0.85
CA CYS A 100 -13.42 -4.57 0.48
C CYS A 100 -13.25 -5.59 1.63
N ALA A 101 -13.77 -6.80 1.49
CA ALA A 101 -13.62 -7.85 2.48
C ALA A 101 -12.16 -8.36 2.55
N GLU A 102 -11.49 -8.50 1.41
CA GLU A 102 -10.09 -8.92 1.35
C GLU A 102 -9.14 -7.82 1.81
N ALA A 103 -9.53 -6.55 1.68
CA ALA A 103 -8.69 -5.43 2.11
C ALA A 103 -8.24 -5.54 3.57
N SER A 104 -9.07 -6.12 4.46
CA SER A 104 -8.69 -6.39 5.86
C SER A 104 -7.54 -7.40 5.97
N THR A 105 -7.55 -8.47 5.17
CA THR A 105 -6.46 -9.45 5.14
C THR A 105 -5.17 -8.86 4.57
N TRP A 106 -5.27 -8.02 3.55
CA TRP A 106 -4.11 -7.32 3.00
C TRP A 106 -3.56 -6.28 3.99
N ALA A 107 -4.43 -5.65 4.79
CA ALA A 107 -4.04 -4.70 5.83
C ALA A 107 -3.07 -5.30 6.87
N GLU A 108 -3.25 -6.57 7.24
CA GLU A 108 -2.37 -7.27 8.19
C GLU A 108 -0.91 -7.35 7.72
N GLY A 109 -0.68 -7.32 6.42
CA GLY A 109 0.66 -7.37 5.84
C GLY A 109 1.35 -6.02 5.71
N ILE A 110 0.67 -4.90 5.97
CA ILE A 110 1.25 -3.56 5.90
C ILE A 110 2.00 -3.25 7.20
N ILE A 111 3.24 -3.68 7.26
CA ILE A 111 4.08 -3.64 8.47
C ILE A 111 5.01 -2.44 8.54
N ASN A 112 5.19 -1.72 7.44
CA ASN A 112 6.06 -0.54 7.35
C ASN A 112 5.69 0.32 6.13
N SER A 113 6.38 1.46 5.98
CA SER A 113 6.13 2.43 4.91
C SER A 113 6.40 1.89 3.51
N GLU A 114 7.41 1.03 3.33
CA GLU A 114 7.72 0.44 2.02
C GLU A 114 6.54 -0.40 1.50
N VAL A 115 5.98 -1.26 2.36
CA VAL A 115 4.80 -2.07 2.00
C VAL A 115 3.57 -1.19 1.81
N ALA A 116 3.40 -0.15 2.64
CA ALA A 116 2.30 0.80 2.54
C ALA A 116 2.31 1.54 1.19
N GLU A 117 3.47 2.04 0.77
CA GLU A 117 3.65 2.74 -0.50
C GLU A 117 3.43 1.82 -1.70
N GLU A 118 4.02 0.63 -1.68
CA GLU A 118 3.84 -0.33 -2.77
C GLU A 118 2.38 -0.81 -2.88
N MET A 119 1.70 -1.04 -1.74
CA MET A 119 0.27 -1.35 -1.71
C MET A 119 -0.54 -0.20 -2.30
N ALA A 120 -0.24 1.04 -1.90
CA ALA A 120 -0.91 2.22 -2.42
C ALA A 120 -0.76 2.34 -3.94
N PHE A 121 0.45 2.14 -4.47
CA PHE A 121 0.77 2.39 -5.87
C PHE A 121 0.41 1.23 -6.80
N ALA A 122 0.68 -0.01 -6.39
CA ALA A 122 0.53 -1.17 -7.25
C ALA A 122 -0.88 -1.77 -7.21
N VAL A 123 -1.63 -1.56 -6.12
CA VAL A 123 -2.93 -2.20 -5.88
C VAL A 123 -4.04 -1.20 -5.62
N LEU A 124 -3.96 -0.41 -4.53
CA LEU A 124 -5.09 0.43 -4.10
C LEU A 124 -5.46 1.50 -5.13
N SER A 125 -4.46 2.23 -5.67
CA SER A 125 -4.73 3.30 -6.64
C SER A 125 -5.39 2.80 -7.94
N LEU A 126 -5.27 1.50 -8.22
CA LEU A 126 -5.85 0.84 -9.39
C LEU A 126 -7.15 0.10 -9.07
N SER A 127 -7.48 -0.09 -7.78
CA SER A 127 -8.68 -0.83 -7.37
C SER A 127 -9.96 -0.03 -7.65
N PRO A 128 -11.03 -0.68 -8.14
CA PRO A 128 -12.35 -0.04 -8.27
C PRO A 128 -12.97 0.29 -6.90
N HIS A 129 -12.48 -0.31 -5.82
CA HIS A 129 -12.96 -0.12 -4.45
C HIS A 129 -12.15 0.89 -3.64
N LEU A 130 -11.27 1.68 -4.29
CA LEU A 130 -10.39 2.63 -3.59
C LEU A 130 -11.15 3.55 -2.63
N ALA A 131 -12.27 4.13 -3.03
CA ALA A 131 -13.03 5.06 -2.19
C ALA A 131 -13.51 4.39 -0.88
N ALA A 132 -14.10 3.19 -0.98
CA ALA A 132 -14.57 2.46 0.19
C ALA A 132 -13.42 2.02 1.12
N ILE A 133 -12.28 1.58 0.55
CA ILE A 133 -11.09 1.21 1.30
C ILE A 133 -10.48 2.44 1.95
N PHE A 134 -10.43 3.59 1.26
CA PHE A 134 -9.96 4.86 1.82
C PHE A 134 -10.74 5.21 3.08
N HIS A 135 -12.07 5.22 3.06
CA HIS A 135 -12.88 5.52 4.24
C HIS A 135 -12.55 4.61 5.44
N THR A 136 -12.35 3.32 5.19
CA THR A 136 -12.04 2.37 6.25
C THR A 136 -10.62 2.55 6.80
N TRP A 137 -9.62 2.66 5.91
CA TRP A 137 -8.22 2.68 6.31
C TRP A 137 -7.78 4.04 6.84
N SER A 138 -8.30 5.14 6.31
CA SER A 138 -8.04 6.50 6.81
C SER A 138 -8.63 6.74 8.21
N SER A 139 -9.65 5.97 8.60
CA SER A 139 -10.24 6.01 9.92
C SER A 139 -9.55 5.09 10.94
N SER A 140 -8.52 4.35 10.53
CA SER A 140 -7.78 3.42 11.40
C SER A 140 -6.84 4.16 12.35
N ASP A 141 -6.63 3.59 13.54
CA ASP A 141 -5.57 4.00 14.46
C ASP A 141 -4.19 3.50 14.03
N ASN A 142 -4.12 2.58 13.04
CA ASN A 142 -2.87 2.16 12.43
C ASN A 142 -2.43 3.19 11.39
N GLU A 143 -1.35 3.93 11.70
CA GLU A 143 -0.84 5.00 10.83
C GLU A 143 -0.38 4.50 9.45
N MET A 144 0.09 3.25 9.33
CA MET A 144 0.50 2.68 8.04
C MET A 144 -0.68 2.46 7.10
N LEU A 145 -1.85 2.09 7.63
CA LEU A 145 -3.08 1.96 6.83
C LEU A 145 -3.59 3.32 6.38
N ALA A 146 -3.64 4.29 7.29
CA ALA A 146 -4.04 5.65 6.96
C ALA A 146 -3.08 6.28 5.94
N TYR A 147 -1.77 6.05 6.10
CA TYR A 147 -0.76 6.50 5.14
C TYR A 147 -0.95 5.86 3.75
N ALA A 148 -1.12 4.54 3.70
CA ALA A 148 -1.37 3.84 2.43
C ALA A 148 -2.62 4.37 1.71
N ALA A 149 -3.69 4.66 2.45
CA ALA A 149 -4.91 5.24 1.91
C ALA A 149 -4.69 6.63 1.32
N LEU A 150 -3.98 7.52 2.05
CA LEU A 150 -3.62 8.87 1.57
C LEU A 150 -2.78 8.80 0.29
N MET A 151 -1.75 7.95 0.26
CA MET A 151 -0.87 7.80 -0.89
C MET A 151 -1.58 7.20 -2.12
N ALA A 152 -2.53 6.28 -1.90
CA ALA A 152 -3.31 5.69 -3.00
C ALA A 152 -4.21 6.73 -3.68
N VAL A 153 -4.90 7.56 -2.89
CA VAL A 153 -5.75 8.63 -3.40
C VAL A 153 -4.91 9.73 -4.05
N ALA A 154 -3.78 10.12 -3.45
CA ALA A 154 -2.86 11.09 -4.06
C ALA A 154 -2.40 10.67 -5.46
N ARG A 155 -2.21 9.35 -5.68
CA ARG A 155 -1.83 8.81 -6.99
C ARG A 155 -2.99 8.76 -7.97
N ARG A 156 -4.21 8.49 -7.52
CA ARG A 156 -5.42 8.47 -8.36
C ARG A 156 -6.18 9.78 -8.23
N GLN A 157 -5.64 10.84 -8.78
CA GLN A 157 -6.13 12.22 -8.63
C GLN A 157 -7.62 12.39 -8.94
N GLN A 158 -8.16 11.64 -9.89
CA GLN A 158 -9.59 11.69 -10.27
C GLN A 158 -10.54 11.25 -9.13
N THR A 159 -10.02 10.64 -8.08
CA THR A 159 -10.80 10.24 -6.91
C THR A 159 -10.90 11.36 -5.88
N ILE A 160 -10.05 12.40 -5.98
CA ILE A 160 -10.00 13.47 -4.98
C ILE A 160 -11.20 14.39 -5.16
N ASP A 161 -11.99 14.48 -4.10
CA ASP A 161 -13.12 15.39 -3.98
C ASP A 161 -13.05 16.21 -2.66
N VAL A 162 -14.04 17.06 -2.44
CA VAL A 162 -14.13 17.90 -1.25
C VAL A 162 -14.26 17.08 0.03
N GLU A 163 -14.94 15.93 -0.01
CA GLU A 163 -15.14 15.07 1.15
C GLU A 163 -13.80 14.44 1.60
N ILE A 164 -13.01 13.93 0.67
CA ILE A 164 -11.67 13.40 0.92
C ILE A 164 -10.76 14.50 1.50
N ILE A 165 -10.74 15.70 0.91
CA ILE A 165 -9.93 16.81 1.42
C ILE A 165 -10.35 17.18 2.84
N THR A 166 -11.65 17.27 3.10
CA THR A 166 -12.19 17.61 4.43
C THR A 166 -11.85 16.54 5.48
N SER A 167 -11.75 15.26 5.09
CA SER A 167 -11.41 14.18 6.01
C SER A 167 -9.98 14.24 6.54
N ILE A 168 -9.08 14.95 5.87
CA ILE A 168 -7.65 15.07 6.26
C ILE A 168 -7.51 15.61 7.70
N LYS A 169 -8.32 16.59 8.11
CA LYS A 169 -8.29 17.12 9.48
C LYS A 169 -8.49 16.05 10.55
N ASP A 170 -9.39 15.07 10.31
CA ASP A 170 -9.69 14.04 11.28
C ASP A 170 -8.61 12.94 11.29
N ILE A 171 -8.01 12.66 10.14
CA ILE A 171 -6.85 11.77 10.02
C ILE A 171 -5.65 12.38 10.78
N VAL A 172 -5.35 13.65 10.53
CA VAL A 172 -4.23 14.36 11.18
C VAL A 172 -4.46 14.50 12.68
N ARG A 173 -5.70 14.77 13.12
CA ARG A 173 -6.01 14.83 14.55
C ARG A 173 -5.78 13.51 15.26
N ARG A 174 -6.12 12.39 14.63
CA ARG A 174 -5.88 11.05 15.18
C ARG A 174 -4.39 10.73 15.29
N HIS A 175 -3.59 11.23 14.38
CA HIS A 175 -2.15 10.99 14.26
C HIS A 175 -1.34 12.30 14.37
N SER A 176 -1.64 13.14 15.35
CA SER A 176 -1.18 14.54 15.45
C SER A 176 0.34 14.76 15.52
N SER A 177 1.11 13.72 15.85
CA SER A 177 2.58 13.72 15.88
C SER A 177 3.23 12.85 14.79
N SER A 178 2.43 12.22 13.93
CA SER A 178 2.96 11.32 12.91
C SER A 178 3.48 12.07 11.70
N ARG A 179 4.79 11.96 11.47
CA ARG A 179 5.45 12.54 10.29
C ARG A 179 4.99 11.87 9.00
N ILE A 180 4.77 10.56 9.02
CA ILE A 180 4.39 9.83 7.80
C ILE A 180 2.97 10.19 7.35
N ILE A 181 2.06 10.39 8.30
CA ILE A 181 0.71 10.90 8.01
C ILE A 181 0.78 12.32 7.44
N ALA A 182 1.62 13.18 8.02
CA ALA A 182 1.82 14.52 7.49
C ALA A 182 2.32 14.51 6.04
N GLN A 183 3.30 13.65 5.72
CA GLN A 183 3.81 13.46 4.36
C GLN A 183 2.72 12.94 3.40
N GLY A 184 1.91 11.97 3.83
CA GLY A 184 0.78 11.46 3.05
C GLY A 184 -0.29 12.52 2.78
N ALA A 185 -0.61 13.35 3.79
CA ALA A 185 -1.55 14.45 3.65
C ALA A 185 -1.03 15.53 2.68
N VAL A 186 0.26 15.90 2.79
CA VAL A 186 0.91 16.81 1.83
C VAL A 186 0.87 16.24 0.41
N ALA A 187 1.15 14.96 0.23
CA ALA A 187 1.07 14.32 -1.09
C ALA A 187 -0.34 14.41 -1.68
N LEU A 188 -1.37 14.13 -0.88
CA LEU A 188 -2.77 14.20 -1.32
C LEU A 188 -3.18 15.64 -1.63
N LEU A 189 -2.91 16.59 -0.74
CA LEU A 189 -3.25 18.02 -0.95
C LEU A 189 -2.51 18.61 -2.15
N SER A 190 -1.24 18.22 -2.37
CA SER A 190 -0.46 18.62 -3.55
C SER A 190 -1.06 18.08 -4.84
N ALA A 191 -1.54 16.83 -4.82
CA ALA A 191 -2.25 16.25 -5.95
C ALA A 191 -3.59 16.94 -6.21
N ALA A 192 -4.34 17.27 -5.14
CA ALA A 192 -5.59 18.02 -5.21
C ALA A 192 -5.40 19.45 -5.79
N ALA A 193 -4.29 20.10 -5.47
CA ALA A 193 -3.98 21.46 -5.94
C ALA A 193 -3.80 21.58 -7.46
N GLN A 194 -3.65 20.45 -8.17
CA GLN A 194 -3.67 20.44 -9.64
C GLN A 194 -5.07 20.72 -10.21
N ASN A 195 -6.13 20.60 -9.40
CA ASN A 195 -7.49 20.98 -9.75
C ASN A 195 -7.88 22.30 -9.04
N THR A 196 -8.00 23.38 -9.81
CA THR A 196 -8.31 24.71 -9.28
C THR A 196 -9.67 24.78 -8.58
N GLU A 197 -10.63 23.93 -8.91
CA GLU A 197 -11.94 23.85 -8.26
C GLU A 197 -11.84 23.42 -6.78
N LEU A 198 -10.77 22.72 -6.41
CA LEU A 198 -10.53 22.23 -5.05
C LEU A 198 -9.76 23.23 -4.17
N THR A 199 -9.31 24.36 -4.73
CA THR A 199 -8.46 25.33 -4.02
C THR A 199 -9.10 25.84 -2.71
N THR A 200 -10.40 26.12 -2.73
CA THR A 200 -11.14 26.60 -1.53
C THR A 200 -11.17 25.52 -0.46
N ALA A 201 -11.50 24.28 -0.82
CA ALA A 201 -11.53 23.15 0.10
C ALA A 201 -10.15 22.87 0.73
N ILE A 202 -9.06 23.02 -0.05
CA ILE A 202 -7.69 22.87 0.44
C ILE A 202 -7.40 23.93 1.51
N LYS A 203 -7.69 25.21 1.25
CA LYS A 203 -7.46 26.31 2.21
C LYS A 203 -8.26 26.14 3.50
N GLU A 204 -9.52 25.74 3.38
CA GLU A 204 -10.38 25.44 4.54
C GLU A 204 -9.85 24.24 5.34
N SER A 205 -9.41 23.17 4.66
CA SER A 205 -8.80 22.00 5.30
C SER A 205 -7.53 22.36 6.08
N LEU A 206 -6.63 23.17 5.49
CA LEU A 206 -5.41 23.64 6.15
C LEU A 206 -5.70 24.44 7.43
N THR A 207 -6.73 25.29 7.38
CA THR A 207 -7.19 26.08 8.55
C THR A 207 -7.77 25.17 9.65
N ALA A 208 -8.41 24.07 9.26
CA ALA A 208 -9.11 23.15 10.17
C ALA A 208 -8.22 22.03 10.77
N LEU A 209 -6.92 21.94 10.41
CA LEU A 209 -6.03 20.85 10.84
C LEU A 209 -5.84 20.74 12.38
N GLY A 210 -6.11 21.80 13.13
CA GLY A 210 -5.85 21.83 14.57
C GLY A 210 -4.38 22.04 14.91
N GLU A 211 -3.94 21.59 16.10
CA GLU A 211 -2.59 21.77 16.62
C GLU A 211 -1.80 20.45 16.52
N GLY A 212 -0.47 20.54 16.50
CA GLY A 212 0.44 19.40 16.51
C GLY A 212 1.47 19.43 15.39
N SER A 213 2.58 18.71 15.59
CA SER A 213 3.72 18.72 14.65
C SER A 213 3.36 18.23 13.24
N ALA A 214 2.38 17.35 13.12
CA ALA A 214 1.89 16.92 11.83
C ALA A 214 1.15 18.05 11.10
N ALA A 215 0.27 18.77 11.81
CA ALA A 215 -0.47 19.90 11.28
C ALA A 215 0.46 21.06 10.88
N ASP A 216 1.46 21.36 11.70
CA ASP A 216 2.43 22.43 11.43
C ASP A 216 3.26 22.12 10.19
N TYR A 217 3.75 20.88 10.08
CA TYR A 217 4.47 20.42 8.88
C TYR A 217 3.62 20.51 7.61
N ILE A 218 2.34 20.13 7.67
CA ILE A 218 1.45 20.20 6.51
C ILE A 218 1.23 21.66 6.09
N ARG A 219 1.02 22.58 7.04
CA ARG A 219 0.83 24.01 6.71
C ARG A 219 2.06 24.58 6.02
N GLU A 220 3.25 24.38 6.61
CA GLU A 220 4.52 24.87 6.07
C GLU A 220 4.76 24.35 4.64
N GLU A 221 4.62 23.05 4.41
CA GLU A 221 4.83 22.42 3.11
C GLU A 221 3.78 22.89 2.07
N MET A 222 2.53 23.07 2.47
CA MET A 222 1.47 23.46 1.54
C MET A 222 1.49 24.94 1.22
N GLU A 223 1.89 25.81 2.14
CA GLU A 223 2.10 27.23 1.87
C GLU A 223 3.08 27.41 0.70
N TRP A 224 4.23 26.78 0.79
CA TRP A 224 5.27 26.77 -0.25
C TRP A 224 4.75 26.28 -1.62
N ARG A 225 3.98 25.21 -1.61
CA ARG A 225 3.47 24.58 -2.84
C ARG A 225 2.36 25.41 -3.49
N LEU A 226 1.50 26.03 -2.70
CA LEU A 226 0.42 26.86 -3.21
C LEU A 226 0.94 28.20 -3.75
N GLU A 227 2.00 28.76 -3.18
CA GLU A 227 2.68 29.94 -3.74
C GLU A 227 3.31 29.65 -5.11
N ALA A 228 3.91 28.48 -5.28
CA ALA A 228 4.54 28.08 -6.54
C ALA A 228 3.54 27.81 -7.69
N LEU A 229 2.25 27.69 -7.40
CA LEU A 229 1.18 27.46 -8.39
C LEU A 229 0.44 28.74 -8.80
N GLN A 230 0.75 29.88 -8.18
CA GLN A 230 0.22 31.21 -8.52
C GLN A 230 1.11 31.91 -9.55
#